data_d74b0909310501f0de3c535dc35fdbc6
#
_entry.id   d74b0909310501f0de3c535dc35fdbc6
#
_cell.length_a   1.000
_cell.length_b   1.000
_cell.length_c   1.000
_cell.angle_alpha   90.00
_cell.angle_beta   90.00
_cell.angle_gamma   90.00
#
_symmetry.space_group_name_H-M   'P 1'
#
loop_
_entity.id
_entity.type
_entity.pdbx_description
1 polymer ?
#
loop_
_entity_poly.entity_id
_entity_poly.type
_entity_poly.pdbx_seq_one_letter_code
_entity_poly.pdbx_strand_id
1 'polypeptide(L)'
;RLYIDFYKELKDLLPLNYSKGGVVEIGSGGGFIKEIIPEVATSDLFTAPWVDHVFSADKMPFKDGSVDAFLLLNVFHHLPKAEACIKEMSRCLRPKGKIIMIEPANTPWSRFVTKNFHHEMFDVKAGWDLEGEGRLSAGNGALPWIVFVRDKEVFKSSFPELIIKKVKL
;
A
#
# COMPACT_ATOMS: atom_id res chain seq x y z
N ARG A 1 -5.20 18.93 5.62
CA ARG A 1 -5.13 19.43 4.23
C ARG A 1 -4.24 18.53 3.35
N LEU A 2 -3.03 18.18 3.80
CA LEU A 2 -2.09 17.32 3.06
C LEU A 2 -2.67 15.94 2.69
N TYR A 3 -3.32 15.24 3.63
CA TYR A 3 -3.95 13.95 3.37
C TYR A 3 -5.08 14.03 2.33
N ILE A 4 -5.85 15.11 2.32
CA ILE A 4 -6.90 15.33 1.32
C ILE A 4 -6.30 15.42 -0.09
N ASP A 5 -5.17 16.09 -0.24
CA ASP A 5 -4.52 16.23 -1.55
C ASP A 5 -3.95 14.88 -2.03
N PHE A 6 -3.38 14.06 -1.13
CA PHE A 6 -2.96 12.69 -1.45
C PHE A 6 -4.14 11.81 -1.87
N TYR A 7 -5.26 11.86 -1.16
CA TYR A 7 -6.45 11.06 -1.54
C TYR A 7 -7.05 11.50 -2.87
N LYS A 8 -6.98 12.78 -3.23
CA LYS A 8 -7.37 13.24 -4.57
C LYS A 8 -6.44 12.67 -5.64
N GLU A 9 -5.11 12.68 -5.41
CA GLU A 9 -4.14 12.08 -6.34
C GLU A 9 -4.40 10.58 -6.52
N LEU A 10 -4.68 9.84 -5.44
CA LEU A 10 -5.06 8.43 -5.51
C LEU A 10 -6.35 8.23 -6.31
N LYS A 11 -7.38 9.06 -6.08
CA LYS A 11 -8.66 9.03 -6.79
C LYS A 11 -8.50 9.21 -8.30
N ASP A 12 -7.67 10.17 -8.72
CA ASP A 12 -7.43 10.47 -10.14
C ASP A 12 -6.76 9.31 -10.90
N LEU A 13 -6.12 8.40 -10.17
CA LEU A 13 -5.47 7.21 -10.74
C LEU A 13 -6.38 5.98 -10.79
N LEU A 14 -7.58 6.02 -10.20
CA LEU A 14 -8.51 4.91 -10.20
C LEU A 14 -8.91 4.46 -11.62
N PRO A 15 -9.36 3.21 -11.81
CA PRO A 15 -10.03 2.81 -13.05
C PRO A 15 -11.26 3.67 -13.32
N LEU A 16 -11.53 4.03 -14.57
CA LEU A 16 -12.68 4.88 -14.93
C LEU A 16 -14.04 4.28 -14.52
N ASN A 17 -14.14 2.96 -14.52
CA ASN A 17 -15.39 2.22 -14.26
C ASN A 17 -15.18 1.23 -13.10
N TYR A 18 -14.86 1.73 -11.89
CA TYR A 18 -14.86 0.86 -10.71
C TYR A 18 -16.26 0.69 -10.13
N SER A 19 -16.54 -0.47 -9.56
CA SER A 19 -17.81 -0.79 -8.94
C SER A 19 -17.87 -0.24 -7.49
N LYS A 20 -19.08 0.00 -6.99
CA LYS A 20 -19.28 0.35 -5.59
C LYS A 20 -18.72 -0.76 -4.70
N GLY A 21 -17.83 -0.43 -3.78
CA GLY A 21 -17.12 -1.41 -2.94
C GLY A 21 -16.02 -2.20 -3.65
N GLY A 22 -15.76 -1.93 -4.95
CA GLY A 22 -14.67 -2.56 -5.70
C GLY A 22 -13.31 -1.91 -5.48
N VAL A 23 -13.26 -0.75 -4.84
CA VAL A 23 -12.03 -0.08 -4.42
C VAL A 23 -11.84 -0.31 -2.93
N VAL A 24 -10.68 -0.81 -2.55
CA VAL A 24 -10.34 -1.14 -1.15
C VAL A 24 -9.14 -0.33 -0.71
N GLU A 25 -9.25 0.39 0.40
CA GLU A 25 -8.09 0.99 1.07
C GLU A 25 -7.54 0.02 2.11
N ILE A 26 -6.24 -0.21 2.08
CA ILE A 26 -5.52 -1.02 3.06
C ILE A 26 -4.88 -0.07 4.08
N GLY A 27 -5.09 -0.32 5.38
CA GLY A 27 -4.56 0.51 6.46
C GLY A 27 -5.20 1.89 6.51
N SER A 28 -6.53 1.94 6.60
CA SER A 28 -7.31 3.19 6.51
C SER A 28 -7.08 4.16 7.69
N GLY A 29 -6.47 3.71 8.79
CA GLY A 29 -6.15 4.56 9.92
C GLY A 29 -7.36 5.39 10.41
N GLY A 30 -7.34 6.70 10.16
CA GLY A 30 -8.41 7.63 10.56
C GLY A 30 -9.65 7.64 9.66
N GLY A 31 -9.69 6.86 8.58
CA GLY A 31 -10.85 6.74 7.67
C GLY A 31 -11.13 7.98 6.79
N PHE A 32 -10.18 8.91 6.68
CA PHE A 32 -10.36 10.18 5.96
C PHE A 32 -10.64 10.02 4.47
N ILE A 33 -10.29 8.87 3.87
CA ILE A 33 -10.52 8.61 2.44
C ILE A 33 -12.01 8.70 2.06
N LYS A 34 -12.93 8.35 2.98
CA LYS A 34 -14.38 8.42 2.71
C LYS A 34 -14.90 9.84 2.46
N GLU A 35 -14.16 10.87 2.87
CA GLU A 35 -14.48 12.26 2.52
C GLU A 35 -14.25 12.55 1.03
N ILE A 36 -13.38 11.78 0.37
CA ILE A 36 -12.98 11.98 -1.04
C ILE A 36 -13.56 10.90 -1.96
N ILE A 37 -13.63 9.65 -1.45
CA ILE A 37 -14.16 8.48 -2.17
C ILE A 37 -15.17 7.79 -1.23
N PRO A 38 -16.42 8.27 -1.15
CA PRO A 38 -17.42 7.77 -0.19
C PRO A 38 -17.73 6.28 -0.33
N GLU A 39 -17.60 5.74 -1.53
CA GLU A 39 -17.88 4.34 -1.87
C GLU A 39 -16.71 3.38 -1.66
N VAL A 40 -15.55 3.85 -1.19
CA VAL A 40 -14.39 2.99 -0.90
C VAL A 40 -14.71 2.06 0.26
N ALA A 41 -14.26 0.81 0.15
CA ALA A 41 -14.24 -0.13 1.27
C ALA A 41 -12.96 0.10 2.08
N THR A 42 -13.10 0.51 3.32
CA THR A 42 -11.96 0.76 4.21
C THR A 42 -11.56 -0.51 4.95
N SER A 43 -10.25 -0.71 5.14
CA SER A 43 -9.76 -1.86 5.91
C SER A 43 -8.58 -1.49 6.81
N ASP A 44 -8.47 -2.22 7.93
CA ASP A 44 -7.37 -2.06 8.87
C ASP A 44 -7.13 -3.38 9.63
N LEU A 45 -6.04 -3.47 10.41
CA LEU A 45 -5.77 -4.55 11.34
C LEU A 45 -6.66 -4.48 12.59
N PHE A 46 -7.19 -3.30 12.88
CA PHE A 46 -8.00 -3.00 14.06
C PHE A 46 -9.38 -2.52 13.67
N THR A 47 -10.36 -2.84 14.52
CA THR A 47 -11.71 -2.33 14.34
C THR A 47 -11.82 -0.86 14.72
N ALA A 48 -12.54 -0.08 13.90
CA ALA A 48 -12.93 1.30 14.19
C ALA A 48 -14.29 1.57 13.53
N PRO A 49 -15.05 2.58 13.96
CA PRO A 49 -16.39 2.85 13.42
C PRO A 49 -16.44 3.10 11.90
N TRP A 50 -15.33 3.50 11.31
CA TRP A 50 -15.20 3.79 9.87
C TRP A 50 -14.49 2.68 9.09
N VAL A 51 -14.11 1.56 9.73
CA VAL A 51 -13.46 0.41 9.11
C VAL A 51 -14.52 -0.61 8.71
N ASP A 52 -14.64 -0.87 7.41
CA ASP A 52 -15.61 -1.82 6.86
C ASP A 52 -15.12 -3.28 6.99
N HIS A 53 -13.80 -3.50 6.90
CA HIS A 53 -13.19 -4.83 6.93
C HIS A 53 -11.97 -4.86 7.85
N VAL A 54 -11.89 -5.87 8.72
CA VAL A 54 -10.73 -6.10 9.59
C VAL A 54 -9.98 -7.33 9.12
N PHE A 55 -8.76 -7.15 8.58
CA PHE A 55 -7.93 -8.26 8.11
C PHE A 55 -6.45 -7.85 8.01
N SER A 56 -5.58 -8.85 7.88
CA SER A 56 -4.16 -8.65 7.54
C SER A 56 -3.97 -8.67 6.03
N ALA A 57 -3.14 -7.78 5.50
CA ALA A 57 -2.90 -7.62 4.06
C ALA A 57 -2.27 -8.86 3.40
N ASP A 58 -1.68 -9.78 4.18
CA ASP A 58 -1.20 -11.08 3.72
C ASP A 58 -2.27 -12.19 3.70
N LYS A 59 -3.51 -11.87 4.12
CA LYS A 59 -4.66 -12.79 4.11
C LYS A 59 -5.97 -12.02 3.98
N MET A 60 -6.36 -11.72 2.77
CA MET A 60 -7.53 -10.89 2.49
C MET A 60 -8.83 -11.71 2.33
N PRO A 61 -9.98 -11.22 2.84
CA PRO A 61 -11.26 -11.94 2.77
C PRO A 61 -11.98 -11.82 1.41
N PHE A 62 -11.29 -11.31 0.40
CA PHE A 62 -11.87 -11.09 -0.93
C PHE A 62 -11.70 -12.31 -1.83
N LYS A 63 -12.67 -12.53 -2.73
CA LYS A 63 -12.58 -13.57 -3.76
C LYS A 63 -11.55 -13.18 -4.83
N ASP A 64 -11.03 -14.19 -5.52
CA ASP A 64 -10.13 -13.99 -6.65
C ASP A 64 -10.82 -13.12 -7.71
N GLY A 65 -10.10 -12.13 -8.23
CA GLY A 65 -10.58 -11.27 -9.30
C GLY A 65 -11.81 -10.42 -8.96
N SER A 66 -12.03 -10.07 -7.67
CA SER A 66 -13.22 -9.32 -7.25
C SER A 66 -12.97 -7.84 -6.96
N VAL A 67 -11.71 -7.41 -6.86
CA VAL A 67 -11.33 -6.04 -6.49
C VAL A 67 -10.89 -5.23 -7.72
N ASP A 68 -11.38 -4.01 -7.87
CA ASP A 68 -11.04 -3.08 -8.95
C ASP A 68 -9.70 -2.39 -8.71
N ALA A 69 -9.49 -1.95 -7.48
CA ALA A 69 -8.25 -1.30 -7.07
C ALA A 69 -7.99 -1.42 -5.58
N PHE A 70 -6.71 -1.53 -5.23
CA PHE A 70 -6.21 -1.31 -3.88
C PHE A 70 -5.55 0.06 -3.79
N LEU A 71 -5.83 0.78 -2.70
CA LEU A 71 -5.23 2.05 -2.34
C LEU A 71 -4.42 1.89 -1.06
N LEU A 72 -3.20 2.40 -1.04
CA LEU A 72 -2.34 2.44 0.15
C LEU A 72 -1.76 3.85 0.30
N LEU A 73 -1.91 4.43 1.49
CA LEU A 73 -1.34 5.73 1.81
C LEU A 73 -0.46 5.62 3.07
N ASN A 74 0.86 5.59 2.88
CA ASN A 74 1.85 5.37 3.94
C ASN A 74 1.60 4.06 4.72
N VAL A 75 1.39 2.96 4.02
CA VAL A 75 1.07 1.65 4.62
C VAL A 75 2.02 0.55 4.15
N PHE A 76 2.43 0.56 2.87
CA PHE A 76 3.22 -0.53 2.32
C PHE A 76 4.53 -0.75 3.08
N HIS A 77 5.20 0.31 3.51
CA HIS A 77 6.45 0.24 4.27
C HIS A 77 6.30 -0.34 5.69
N HIS A 78 5.08 -0.55 6.17
CA HIS A 78 4.76 -1.23 7.42
C HIS A 78 4.34 -2.70 7.23
N LEU A 79 4.20 -3.18 6.00
CA LEU A 79 3.78 -4.56 5.76
C LEU A 79 4.91 -5.53 6.09
N PRO A 80 4.72 -6.43 7.09
CA PRO A 80 5.80 -7.28 7.57
C PRO A 80 6.25 -8.33 6.55
N LYS A 81 5.36 -8.71 5.62
CA LYS A 81 5.57 -9.72 4.57
C LYS A 81 5.14 -9.14 3.23
N ALA A 82 5.97 -8.28 2.66
CA ALA A 82 5.60 -7.54 1.45
C ALA A 82 5.26 -8.48 0.27
N GLU A 83 6.01 -9.56 0.10
CA GLU A 83 5.74 -10.55 -0.97
C GLU A 83 4.36 -11.20 -0.82
N ALA A 84 4.01 -11.66 0.39
CA ALA A 84 2.71 -12.27 0.65
C ALA A 84 1.56 -11.26 0.46
N CYS A 85 1.75 -10.00 0.87
CA CYS A 85 0.76 -8.95 0.68
C CYS A 85 0.55 -8.63 -0.81
N ILE A 86 1.63 -8.54 -1.61
CA ILE A 86 1.53 -8.32 -3.06
C ILE A 86 0.80 -9.50 -3.72
N LYS A 87 1.10 -10.74 -3.31
CA LYS A 87 0.45 -11.95 -3.82
C LYS A 87 -1.05 -11.94 -3.54
N GLU A 88 -1.48 -11.56 -2.33
CA GLU A 88 -2.89 -11.44 -1.99
C GLU A 88 -3.58 -10.31 -2.77
N MET A 89 -2.95 -9.14 -2.90
CA MET A 89 -3.46 -8.07 -3.75
C MET A 89 -3.61 -8.54 -5.20
N SER A 90 -2.59 -9.22 -5.76
CA SER A 90 -2.64 -9.76 -7.12
C SER A 90 -3.78 -10.76 -7.31
N ARG A 91 -3.96 -11.70 -6.37
CA ARG A 91 -5.05 -12.68 -6.38
C ARG A 91 -6.44 -12.03 -6.41
N CYS A 92 -6.62 -11.01 -5.57
CA CYS A 92 -7.91 -10.34 -5.41
C CYS A 92 -8.24 -9.39 -6.57
N LEU A 93 -7.22 -8.84 -7.27
CA LEU A 93 -7.44 -7.92 -8.37
C LEU A 93 -8.10 -8.59 -9.58
N ARG A 94 -9.10 -7.92 -10.14
CA ARG A 94 -9.63 -8.30 -11.45
C ARG A 94 -8.63 -7.98 -12.58
N PRO A 95 -8.78 -8.59 -13.76
CA PRO A 95 -7.98 -8.21 -14.93
C PRO A 95 -8.04 -6.68 -15.17
N LYS A 96 -6.89 -6.04 -15.32
CA LYS A 96 -6.71 -4.58 -15.44
C LYS A 96 -7.00 -3.79 -14.16
N GLY A 97 -7.21 -4.45 -13.02
CA GLY A 97 -7.25 -3.80 -11.70
C GLY A 97 -5.93 -3.10 -11.37
N LYS A 98 -5.93 -2.24 -10.37
CA LYS A 98 -4.78 -1.41 -10.04
C LYS A 98 -4.39 -1.53 -8.57
N ILE A 99 -3.09 -1.49 -8.29
CA ILE A 99 -2.55 -1.17 -6.97
C ILE A 99 -1.97 0.24 -7.08
N ILE A 100 -2.45 1.16 -6.27
CA ILE A 100 -2.07 2.56 -6.28
C ILE A 100 -1.61 2.92 -4.87
N MET A 101 -0.40 3.44 -4.74
CA MET A 101 0.15 3.77 -3.43
C MET A 101 0.91 5.09 -3.43
N ILE A 102 0.86 5.78 -2.30
CA ILE A 102 1.70 6.93 -1.98
C ILE A 102 2.49 6.54 -0.74
N GLU A 103 3.80 6.49 -0.89
CA GLU A 103 4.74 5.95 0.10
C GLU A 103 5.97 6.86 0.24
N PRO A 104 6.75 6.73 1.32
CA PRO A 104 8.00 7.47 1.46
C PRO A 104 8.96 7.23 0.28
N ALA A 105 9.49 8.31 -0.26
CA ALA A 105 10.45 8.25 -1.36
C ALA A 105 11.90 8.14 -0.84
N ASN A 106 12.74 7.37 -1.54
CA ASN A 106 14.16 7.28 -1.22
C ASN A 106 14.94 8.46 -1.83
N THR A 107 14.84 9.62 -1.21
CA THR A 107 15.58 10.82 -1.58
C THR A 107 16.63 11.19 -0.51
N PRO A 108 17.66 11.99 -0.82
CA PRO A 108 18.59 12.49 0.20
C PRO A 108 17.88 13.22 1.34
N TRP A 109 16.81 13.96 1.02
CA TRP A 109 15.99 14.68 2.01
C TRP A 109 15.21 13.71 2.91
N SER A 110 14.53 12.70 2.33
CA SER A 110 13.80 11.70 3.12
C SER A 110 14.73 10.95 4.07
N ARG A 111 15.91 10.53 3.59
CA ARG A 111 16.94 9.89 4.44
C ARG A 111 17.39 10.79 5.59
N PHE A 112 17.61 12.08 5.31
CA PHE A 112 18.01 13.05 6.35
C PHE A 112 16.91 13.22 7.40
N VAL A 113 15.65 13.40 6.96
CA VAL A 113 14.51 13.58 7.86
C VAL A 113 14.28 12.33 8.70
N THR A 114 14.25 11.16 8.07
CA THR A 114 14.02 9.89 8.78
C THR A 114 15.12 9.62 9.79
N LYS A 115 16.38 9.83 9.43
CA LYS A 115 17.53 9.61 10.34
C LYS A 115 17.52 10.51 11.56
N ASN A 116 17.04 11.75 11.44
CA ASN A 116 17.20 12.76 12.50
C ASN A 116 15.90 13.09 13.26
N PHE A 117 14.74 12.84 12.67
CA PHE A 117 13.44 13.30 13.17
C PHE A 117 12.34 12.24 13.20
N HIS A 118 12.60 11.05 12.65
CA HIS A 118 11.60 9.98 12.56
C HIS A 118 12.06 8.73 13.33
N HIS A 119 11.11 8.02 13.93
CA HIS A 119 11.42 6.80 14.71
C HIS A 119 11.50 5.54 13.85
N GLU A 120 11.07 5.61 12.57
CA GLU A 120 11.07 4.49 11.68
C GLU A 120 12.43 4.27 11.03
N MET A 121 12.75 3.00 10.79
CA MET A 121 13.96 2.62 10.08
C MET A 121 13.88 3.02 8.61
N PHE A 122 15.03 3.39 8.03
CA PHE A 122 15.18 3.62 6.60
C PHE A 122 16.42 2.88 6.10
N ASP A 123 16.32 1.55 6.03
CA ASP A 123 17.42 0.69 5.57
C ASP A 123 17.21 0.24 4.13
N VAL A 124 17.99 0.81 3.22
CA VAL A 124 17.97 0.48 1.78
C VAL A 124 18.60 -0.88 1.45
N LYS A 125 19.25 -1.55 2.41
CA LYS A 125 19.89 -2.85 2.25
C LYS A 125 18.99 -4.00 2.73
N ALA A 126 17.91 -3.70 3.44
CA ALA A 126 16.98 -4.70 3.95
C ALA A 126 16.37 -5.56 2.82
N GLY A 127 15.81 -6.71 3.18
CA GLY A 127 14.97 -7.54 2.33
C GLY A 127 13.55 -7.01 2.20
N TRP A 128 12.66 -7.85 1.67
CA TRP A 128 11.24 -7.54 1.51
C TRP A 128 10.43 -7.84 2.77
N ASP A 129 10.94 -8.70 3.64
CA ASP A 129 10.32 -9.00 4.92
C ASP A 129 10.93 -8.12 6.01
N LEU A 130 10.08 -7.57 6.86
CA LEU A 130 10.50 -6.76 7.98
C LEU A 130 10.78 -7.67 9.18
N GLU A 131 12.01 -7.60 9.71
CA GLU A 131 12.37 -8.26 10.94
C GLU A 131 11.88 -7.39 12.13
N GLY A 132 11.11 -7.98 13.04
CA GLY A 132 10.69 -7.29 14.28
C GLY A 132 9.44 -7.90 14.90
N GLU A 133 9.39 -7.87 16.24
CA GLU A 133 8.21 -8.24 17.01
C GLU A 133 7.30 -7.02 17.16
N GLY A 134 6.12 -7.06 16.54
CA GLY A 134 5.09 -6.03 16.70
C GLY A 134 4.55 -5.49 15.37
N ARG A 135 3.24 -5.64 15.19
CA ARG A 135 2.54 -5.32 13.94
C ARG A 135 2.54 -3.84 13.54
N LEU A 136 2.88 -2.93 14.46
CA LEU A 136 2.85 -1.48 14.23
C LEU A 136 4.21 -0.79 14.43
N SER A 137 5.19 -1.47 15.04
CA SER A 137 6.50 -0.89 15.34
C SER A 137 7.59 -1.24 14.32
N ALA A 138 7.34 -2.23 13.47
CA ALA A 138 8.26 -2.62 12.41
C ALA A 138 7.86 -1.89 11.12
N GLY A 139 8.63 -0.90 10.73
CA GLY A 139 8.47 -0.18 9.47
C GLY A 139 9.84 0.04 8.83
N ASN A 140 9.91 -0.02 7.51
CA ASN A 140 11.08 0.42 6.77
C ASN A 140 10.66 1.36 5.65
N GLY A 141 10.81 2.65 5.84
CA GLY A 141 10.47 3.68 4.85
C GLY A 141 11.14 3.48 3.48
N ALA A 142 12.20 2.66 3.40
CA ALA A 142 12.86 2.31 2.15
C ALA A 142 12.16 1.13 1.40
N LEU A 143 11.25 0.39 2.04
CA LEU A 143 10.65 -0.82 1.46
C LEU A 143 9.99 -0.61 0.09
N PRO A 144 9.20 0.45 -0.16
CA PRO A 144 8.65 0.70 -1.48
C PRO A 144 9.72 0.88 -2.55
N TRP A 145 10.80 1.60 -2.24
CA TRP A 145 11.93 1.77 -3.15
C TRP A 145 12.69 0.45 -3.36
N ILE A 146 12.86 -0.35 -2.31
CA ILE A 146 13.50 -1.68 -2.37
C ILE A 146 12.74 -2.55 -3.39
N VAL A 147 11.43 -2.72 -3.19
CA VAL A 147 10.60 -3.62 -4.00
C VAL A 147 10.44 -3.14 -5.44
N PHE A 148 10.12 -1.86 -5.64
CA PHE A 148 9.68 -1.37 -6.96
C PHE A 148 10.78 -0.69 -7.78
N VAL A 149 11.94 -0.39 -7.18
CA VAL A 149 13.06 0.28 -7.87
C VAL A 149 14.33 -0.56 -7.81
N ARG A 150 14.85 -0.88 -6.61
CA ARG A 150 16.08 -1.66 -6.44
C ARG A 150 15.92 -3.08 -7.01
N ASP A 151 14.85 -3.77 -6.59
CA ASP A 151 14.61 -5.18 -6.90
C ASP A 151 13.53 -5.35 -7.98
N LYS A 152 13.41 -4.37 -8.88
CA LYS A 152 12.39 -4.34 -9.94
C LYS A 152 12.36 -5.62 -10.80
N GLU A 153 13.50 -6.21 -11.10
CA GLU A 153 13.56 -7.42 -11.91
C GLU A 153 13.13 -8.67 -11.11
N VAL A 154 13.41 -8.70 -9.80
CA VAL A 154 12.88 -9.72 -8.89
C VAL A 154 11.36 -9.60 -8.82
N PHE A 155 10.84 -8.37 -8.64
CA PHE A 155 9.39 -8.12 -8.65
C PHE A 155 8.72 -8.64 -9.92
N LYS A 156 9.26 -8.33 -11.10
CA LYS A 156 8.71 -8.78 -12.38
C LYS A 156 8.72 -10.30 -12.56
N SER A 157 9.75 -10.97 -12.05
CA SER A 157 9.84 -12.44 -12.13
C SER A 157 8.88 -13.12 -11.13
N SER A 158 8.69 -12.55 -9.95
CA SER A 158 7.78 -13.07 -8.91
C SER A 158 6.31 -12.82 -9.21
N PHE A 159 6.00 -11.71 -9.90
CA PHE A 159 4.63 -11.27 -10.21
C PHE A 159 4.49 -10.89 -11.69
N PRO A 160 4.61 -11.85 -12.61
CA PRO A 160 4.58 -11.57 -14.05
C PRO A 160 3.25 -11.00 -14.55
N GLU A 161 2.16 -11.21 -13.79
CA GLU A 161 0.83 -10.65 -14.06
C GLU A 161 0.70 -9.16 -13.68
N LEU A 162 1.62 -8.64 -12.84
CA LEU A 162 1.63 -7.23 -12.41
C LEU A 162 2.63 -6.42 -13.23
N ILE A 163 2.18 -5.26 -13.71
CA ILE A 163 3.02 -4.34 -14.49
C ILE A 163 3.19 -3.03 -13.73
N ILE A 164 4.42 -2.66 -13.40
CA ILE A 164 4.74 -1.34 -12.85
C ILE A 164 4.52 -0.29 -13.94
N LYS A 165 3.43 0.49 -13.86
CA LYS A 165 3.09 1.52 -14.84
C LYS A 165 3.87 2.81 -14.63
N LYS A 166 4.03 3.23 -13.38
CA LYS A 166 4.66 4.50 -13.01
C LYS A 166 5.24 4.43 -11.61
N VAL A 167 6.45 4.91 -11.46
CA VAL A 167 7.05 5.28 -10.18
C VAL A 167 7.37 6.76 -10.27
N LYS A 168 6.88 7.57 -9.31
CA LYS A 168 7.19 8.99 -9.18
C LYS A 168 7.96 9.15 -7.86
N LEU A 169 9.19 9.65 -7.94
CA LEU A 169 10.08 9.90 -6.80
C LEU A 169 10.09 11.38 -6.46
#